data_6fed6df802382bc104f5024351b8bb54
#
_entry.id   6fed6df802382bc104f5024351b8bb54
#
_cell.length_a   1.000
_cell.length_b   1.000
_cell.length_c   1.000
_cell.angle_alpha   90.00
_cell.angle_beta   90.00
_cell.angle_gamma   90.00
#
_symmetry.space_group_name_H-M   'P 1'
#
loop_
_entity.id
_entity.type
_entity.pdbx_description
1 polymer ?
#
loop_
_entity_poly.entity_id
_entity_poly.type
_entity_poly.pdbx_seq_one_letter_code
_entity_poly.pdbx_strand_id
1 'polypeptide(L)'
;MFIRNRWYAAAWGTELETEAEQAPLARRIADVDLVIFRGADGEIVALEDRCCHRNLPLSHGRIDGNTIRCGYHGLLFDRDGRCIEVPGQSAIPPGAAVVAYPAVERWQWIWLWLGEPELADPDLIPEYDFMDSPDWACAPGNGGKPLPIACHYELSNDNLLDLSHVVYVHQSSLASAGLTDFPVETERFEDRVQMTRWAYGIEPPPIFVEYCGITDPVDRWQSSVISSPAHCIVDVGVLPAGAGRAARGNAPAPSLRVAISTTPETENSSLMFFCQTRNFEIGNEALTRKIQTDFLNVFLEDVSVLEAQQSVYDRRPDAPTVDINVDSPTIAMRAVNRRLLEAEGAGV
;
A
#
# COMPACT_ATOMS: atom_id res chain seq x y z
N MET A 1 13.76 -12.23 0.32
CA MET A 1 13.91 -11.86 1.76
C MET A 1 13.27 -10.49 1.98
N PHE A 2 12.50 -10.28 3.09
CA PHE A 2 11.70 -9.08 3.33
C PHE A 2 12.20 -8.31 4.54
N ILE A 3 12.08 -6.98 4.51
CA ILE A 3 12.38 -6.09 5.63
C ILE A 3 11.34 -6.36 6.72
N ARG A 4 11.77 -6.65 7.94
CA ARG A 4 10.88 -7.01 9.06
C ARG A 4 10.51 -5.81 9.93
N ASN A 5 11.47 -4.93 10.22
CA ASN A 5 11.27 -3.76 11.07
C ASN A 5 10.64 -2.59 10.28
N ARG A 6 9.49 -2.87 9.66
CA ARG A 6 8.64 -1.89 8.95
C ARG A 6 7.17 -2.27 9.07
N TRP A 7 6.31 -1.28 8.95
CA TRP A 7 4.88 -1.47 8.87
C TRP A 7 4.47 -1.93 7.48
N TYR A 8 3.46 -2.78 7.41
CA TYR A 8 2.83 -3.26 6.19
C TYR A 8 1.32 -3.03 6.27
N ALA A 9 0.71 -2.47 5.23
CA ALA A 9 -0.75 -2.45 5.12
C ALA A 9 -1.27 -3.90 4.98
N ALA A 10 -2.17 -4.33 5.85
CA ALA A 10 -2.62 -5.71 5.94
C ALA A 10 -4.09 -5.89 5.55
N ALA A 11 -4.91 -4.87 5.80
CA ALA A 11 -6.33 -4.88 5.48
C ALA A 11 -6.86 -3.45 5.36
N TRP A 12 -8.00 -3.27 4.73
CA TRP A 12 -8.85 -2.13 4.97
C TRP A 12 -9.57 -2.31 6.31
N GLY A 13 -9.78 -1.23 7.06
CA GLY A 13 -10.57 -1.28 8.32
C GLY A 13 -11.93 -1.92 8.12
N THR A 14 -12.57 -1.60 6.97
CA THR A 14 -13.88 -2.15 6.59
C THR A 14 -13.89 -3.66 6.33
N GLU A 15 -12.75 -4.30 6.07
CA GLU A 15 -12.68 -5.77 5.95
C GLU A 15 -12.89 -6.47 7.30
N LEU A 16 -12.73 -5.74 8.42
CA LEU A 16 -12.90 -6.25 9.77
C LEU A 16 -14.22 -5.79 10.43
N GLU A 17 -15.12 -5.13 9.68
CA GLU A 17 -16.40 -4.57 10.16
C GLU A 17 -17.63 -5.39 9.73
N THR A 18 -17.58 -6.70 9.69
CA THR A 18 -18.71 -7.51 9.21
C THR A 18 -19.76 -7.76 10.28
N GLU A 19 -21.07 -7.53 9.94
CA GLU A 19 -22.21 -7.50 10.85
C GLU A 19 -22.67 -8.86 11.42
N ALA A 20 -22.23 -9.97 10.92
CA ALA A 20 -22.71 -11.29 11.39
C ALA A 20 -21.57 -12.28 11.50
N GLU A 21 -21.36 -12.81 12.72
CA GLU A 21 -20.34 -13.82 13.02
C GLU A 21 -18.99 -13.48 12.38
N GLN A 22 -18.35 -12.44 12.93
CA GLN A 22 -17.06 -11.93 12.48
C GLN A 22 -16.09 -13.09 12.25
N ALA A 23 -15.88 -13.46 10.98
CA ALA A 23 -14.88 -14.44 10.63
C ALA A 23 -13.49 -13.79 10.73
N PRO A 24 -12.52 -14.44 11.35
CA PRO A 24 -11.16 -13.93 11.36
C PRO A 24 -10.61 -13.81 9.93
N LEU A 25 -9.90 -12.72 9.64
CA LEU A 25 -9.31 -12.48 8.33
C LEU A 25 -7.95 -13.18 8.23
N ALA A 26 -7.80 -14.08 7.28
CA ALA A 26 -6.49 -14.65 6.94
C ALA A 26 -5.72 -13.72 6.01
N ARG A 27 -4.43 -13.52 6.27
CA ARG A 27 -3.49 -12.80 5.40
C ARG A 27 -2.13 -13.48 5.40
N ARG A 28 -1.44 -13.39 4.27
CA ARG A 28 -0.03 -13.71 4.19
C ARG A 28 0.75 -12.43 3.89
N ILE A 29 1.74 -12.12 4.71
CA ILE A 29 2.56 -10.92 4.54
C ILE A 29 4.02 -11.31 4.75
N ALA A 30 4.86 -11.04 3.76
CA ALA A 30 6.30 -11.31 3.81
C ALA A 30 6.62 -12.76 4.25
N ASP A 31 5.92 -13.74 3.67
CA ASP A 31 5.99 -15.18 4.01
C ASP A 31 5.50 -15.57 5.42
N VAL A 32 4.78 -14.67 6.11
CA VAL A 32 4.14 -14.96 7.41
C VAL A 32 2.64 -15.14 7.22
N ASP A 33 2.09 -16.27 7.63
CA ASP A 33 0.65 -16.49 7.67
C ASP A 33 0.08 -15.87 8.95
N LEU A 34 -0.92 -15.01 8.81
CA LEU A 34 -1.48 -14.17 9.85
C LEU A 34 -2.99 -14.32 9.93
N VAL A 35 -3.52 -14.30 11.14
CA VAL A 35 -4.93 -14.11 11.41
C VAL A 35 -5.14 -12.74 12.04
N ILE A 36 -6.05 -11.95 11.49
CA ILE A 36 -6.34 -10.58 11.90
C ILE A 36 -7.82 -10.48 12.23
N PHE A 37 -8.14 -9.82 13.33
CA PHE A 37 -9.53 -9.54 13.70
C PHE A 37 -9.64 -8.30 14.58
N ARG A 38 -10.84 -7.74 14.64
CA ARG A 38 -11.18 -6.67 15.58
C ARG A 38 -11.81 -7.30 16.82
N GLY A 39 -11.25 -7.04 18.00
CA GLY A 39 -11.81 -7.46 19.27
C GLY A 39 -13.10 -6.70 19.61
N ALA A 40 -13.86 -7.19 20.57
CA ALA A 40 -15.10 -6.54 21.06
C ALA A 40 -14.84 -5.16 21.68
N ASP A 41 -13.62 -4.86 22.10
CA ASP A 41 -13.17 -3.55 22.58
C ASP A 41 -12.77 -2.58 21.45
N GLY A 42 -12.83 -3.03 20.19
CA GLY A 42 -12.47 -2.25 18.99
C GLY A 42 -11.00 -2.34 18.60
N GLU A 43 -10.14 -2.92 19.43
CA GLU A 43 -8.71 -3.04 19.15
C GLU A 43 -8.42 -4.12 18.09
N ILE A 44 -7.38 -3.91 17.31
CA ILE A 44 -6.94 -4.88 16.31
C ILE A 44 -6.03 -5.91 16.96
N VAL A 45 -6.28 -7.17 16.64
CA VAL A 45 -5.46 -8.30 17.06
C VAL A 45 -4.89 -8.98 15.83
N ALA A 46 -3.59 -9.21 15.82
CA ALA A 46 -2.89 -9.95 14.76
C ALA A 46 -2.02 -11.04 15.38
N LEU A 47 -2.27 -12.28 15.00
CA LEU A 47 -1.55 -13.45 15.50
C LEU A 47 -1.02 -14.29 14.34
N GLU A 48 -0.01 -15.12 14.62
CA GLU A 48 0.39 -16.21 13.73
C GLU A 48 -0.83 -17.10 13.43
N ASP A 49 -1.13 -17.31 12.16
CA ASP A 49 -2.30 -18.11 11.74
C ASP A 49 -2.02 -19.61 11.85
N ARG A 50 -1.69 -20.04 13.07
CA ARG A 50 -1.34 -21.43 13.36
C ARG A 50 -1.63 -21.79 14.82
N CYS A 51 -2.54 -22.69 15.07
CA CYS A 51 -2.75 -23.22 16.43
C CYS A 51 -1.53 -24.05 16.87
N CYS A 52 -0.95 -23.71 18.03
CA CYS A 52 0.22 -24.40 18.60
C CYS A 52 0.01 -25.90 18.89
N HIS A 53 -1.24 -26.37 18.91
CA HIS A 53 -1.54 -27.78 19.19
C HIS A 53 -1.29 -28.70 17.98
N ARG A 54 -1.96 -28.42 16.83
CA ARG A 54 -1.89 -29.27 15.62
C ARG A 54 -1.92 -28.48 14.32
N ASN A 55 -1.41 -27.26 14.36
CA ASN A 55 -1.21 -26.40 13.18
C ASN A 55 -2.46 -26.11 12.34
N LEU A 56 -3.69 -26.27 12.89
CA LEU A 56 -4.86 -25.73 12.18
C LEU A 56 -4.73 -24.20 12.13
N PRO A 57 -4.93 -23.57 10.97
CA PRO A 57 -5.01 -22.11 10.91
C PRO A 57 -6.08 -21.58 11.88
N LEU A 58 -5.73 -20.56 12.68
CA LEU A 58 -6.67 -19.92 13.61
C LEU A 58 -7.77 -19.17 12.88
N SER A 59 -7.52 -18.74 11.65
CA SER A 59 -8.53 -18.16 10.75
C SER A 59 -9.69 -19.12 10.41
N HIS A 60 -9.53 -20.42 10.62
CA HIS A 60 -10.62 -21.42 10.56
C HIS A 60 -11.38 -21.55 11.88
N GLY A 61 -11.06 -20.73 12.87
CA GLY A 61 -11.71 -20.68 14.17
C GLY A 61 -12.83 -19.64 14.22
N ARG A 62 -13.06 -19.12 15.41
CA ARG A 62 -14.04 -18.05 15.63
C ARG A 62 -13.53 -17.03 16.66
N ILE A 63 -13.93 -15.81 16.49
CA ILE A 63 -13.69 -14.72 17.44
C ILE A 63 -14.62 -14.93 18.63
N ASP A 64 -14.10 -14.73 19.84
CA ASP A 64 -14.81 -14.86 21.12
C ASP A 64 -14.42 -13.64 21.99
N GLY A 65 -15.14 -12.55 21.81
CA GLY A 65 -14.82 -11.26 22.44
C GLY A 65 -13.48 -10.70 21.91
N ASN A 66 -12.49 -10.60 22.79
CA ASN A 66 -11.12 -10.12 22.46
C ASN A 66 -10.14 -11.28 22.21
N THR A 67 -10.66 -12.47 21.98
CA THR A 67 -9.88 -13.72 21.88
C THR A 67 -10.27 -14.48 20.61
N ILE A 68 -9.46 -15.48 20.24
CA ILE A 68 -9.76 -16.37 19.13
C ILE A 68 -9.76 -17.82 19.59
N ARG A 69 -10.81 -18.56 19.22
CA ARG A 69 -10.98 -19.98 19.55
C ARG A 69 -10.67 -20.84 18.34
N CYS A 70 -9.69 -21.72 18.49
CA CYS A 70 -9.32 -22.68 17.47
C CYS A 70 -10.49 -23.59 17.10
N GLY A 71 -10.77 -23.75 15.82
CA GLY A 71 -11.89 -24.55 15.30
C GLY A 71 -11.73 -26.05 15.46
N TYR A 72 -10.55 -26.55 15.87
CA TYR A 72 -10.30 -28.01 15.95
C TYR A 72 -10.57 -28.57 17.34
N HIS A 73 -9.86 -28.09 18.37
CA HIS A 73 -10.00 -28.62 19.74
C HIS A 73 -10.42 -27.51 20.74
N GLY A 74 -10.76 -26.33 20.27
CA GLY A 74 -11.31 -25.27 21.09
C GLY A 74 -10.30 -24.52 21.97
N LEU A 75 -8.98 -24.67 21.75
CA LEU A 75 -8.00 -23.84 22.45
C LEU A 75 -8.32 -22.37 22.23
N LEU A 76 -8.27 -21.57 23.30
CA LEU A 76 -8.57 -20.14 23.27
C LEU A 76 -7.29 -19.35 23.46
N PHE A 77 -7.05 -18.39 22.57
CA PHE A 77 -5.87 -17.53 22.58
C PHE A 77 -6.28 -16.09 22.85
N ASP A 78 -5.55 -15.41 23.74
CA ASP A 78 -5.70 -13.98 23.97
C ASP A 78 -4.98 -13.14 22.89
N ARG A 79 -5.08 -11.79 23.00
CA ARG A 79 -4.45 -10.86 22.06
C ARG A 79 -2.91 -10.92 22.04
N ASP A 80 -2.30 -11.41 23.12
CA ASP A 80 -0.85 -11.59 23.22
C ASP A 80 -0.42 -12.97 22.66
N GLY A 81 -1.35 -13.74 22.09
CA GLY A 81 -1.11 -15.06 21.56
C GLY A 81 -0.99 -16.17 22.59
N ARG A 82 -1.23 -15.88 23.90
CA ARG A 82 -1.17 -16.90 24.96
C ARG A 82 -2.42 -17.74 24.94
N CYS A 83 -2.25 -19.07 25.04
CA CYS A 83 -3.38 -19.94 25.28
C CYS A 83 -3.91 -19.74 26.71
N ILE A 84 -5.18 -19.37 26.85
CA ILE A 84 -5.83 -19.09 28.15
C ILE A 84 -6.88 -20.14 28.53
N GLU A 85 -7.26 -21.04 27.62
CA GLU A 85 -8.19 -22.15 27.87
C GLU A 85 -7.85 -23.35 27.01
N VAL A 86 -7.83 -24.52 27.61
CA VAL A 86 -7.79 -25.81 26.90
C VAL A 86 -9.00 -26.63 27.36
N PRO A 87 -9.98 -26.90 26.47
CA PRO A 87 -11.18 -27.65 26.84
C PRO A 87 -10.84 -29.03 27.46
N GLY A 88 -11.51 -29.36 28.56
CA GLY A 88 -11.37 -30.66 29.22
C GLY A 88 -10.19 -30.78 30.19
N GLN A 89 -9.41 -29.75 30.41
CA GLN A 89 -8.34 -29.72 31.40
C GLN A 89 -8.22 -28.36 32.10
N SER A 90 -7.74 -28.34 33.34
CA SER A 90 -7.57 -27.12 34.12
C SER A 90 -6.20 -26.49 33.97
N ALA A 91 -5.20 -27.24 33.54
CA ALA A 91 -3.83 -26.75 33.37
C ALA A 91 -3.55 -26.46 31.91
N ILE A 92 -2.95 -25.29 31.65
CA ILE A 92 -2.46 -24.92 30.32
C ILE A 92 -1.03 -25.44 30.17
N PRO A 93 -0.71 -26.19 29.11
CA PRO A 93 0.63 -26.72 28.89
C PRO A 93 1.67 -25.58 28.79
N PRO A 94 2.86 -25.74 29.34
CA PRO A 94 3.94 -24.78 29.13
C PRO A 94 4.23 -24.58 27.64
N GLY A 95 4.41 -23.31 27.21
CA GLY A 95 4.69 -22.97 25.82
C GLY A 95 3.46 -23.02 24.90
N ALA A 96 2.25 -23.20 25.42
CA ALA A 96 1.02 -23.09 24.63
C ALA A 96 0.76 -21.61 24.27
N ALA A 97 1.35 -21.16 23.18
CA ALA A 97 1.23 -19.80 22.66
C ALA A 97 1.47 -19.80 21.13
N VAL A 98 1.09 -18.71 20.50
CA VAL A 98 1.41 -18.34 19.12
C VAL A 98 2.02 -16.95 19.13
N VAL A 99 2.68 -16.53 18.03
CA VAL A 99 3.27 -15.20 17.95
C VAL A 99 2.16 -14.17 17.80
N ALA A 100 2.26 -13.06 18.54
CA ALA A 100 1.44 -11.87 18.36
C ALA A 100 2.27 -10.77 17.69
N TYR A 101 1.62 -10.00 16.83
CA TYR A 101 2.25 -8.94 16.06
C TYR A 101 1.63 -7.59 16.42
N PRO A 102 2.43 -6.51 16.62
CA PRO A 102 1.89 -5.17 16.78
C PRO A 102 1.00 -4.79 15.58
N ALA A 103 -0.17 -4.28 15.88
CA ALA A 103 -1.16 -3.89 14.89
C ALA A 103 -1.80 -2.54 15.29
N VAL A 104 -2.02 -1.67 14.30
CA VAL A 104 -2.72 -0.39 14.50
C VAL A 104 -3.64 -0.12 13.33
N GLU A 105 -4.74 0.59 13.57
CA GLU A 105 -5.56 1.17 12.52
C GLU A 105 -5.19 2.63 12.35
N ARG A 106 -4.80 3.02 11.13
CA ARG A 106 -4.47 4.40 10.78
C ARG A 106 -4.78 4.64 9.30
N TRP A 107 -5.35 5.77 8.97
CA TRP A 107 -5.66 6.13 7.58
C TRP A 107 -6.55 5.09 6.88
N GLN A 108 -7.59 4.58 7.58
CA GLN A 108 -8.54 3.57 7.09
C GLN A 108 -7.91 2.19 6.78
N TRP A 109 -6.60 2.01 7.00
CA TRP A 109 -5.91 0.75 6.84
C TRP A 109 -5.45 0.16 8.17
N ILE A 110 -5.44 -1.17 8.22
CA ILE A 110 -4.82 -1.93 9.31
C ILE A 110 -3.36 -2.15 8.93
N TRP A 111 -2.48 -1.77 9.83
CA TRP A 111 -1.03 -1.88 9.69
C TRP A 111 -0.48 -2.92 10.65
N LEU A 112 0.44 -3.76 10.18
CA LEU A 112 1.13 -4.77 10.96
C LEU A 112 2.63 -4.55 10.93
N TRP A 113 3.25 -4.80 12.07
CA TRP A 113 4.71 -4.80 12.24
C TRP A 113 5.20 -6.23 12.39
N LEU A 114 6.12 -6.67 11.53
CA LEU A 114 6.59 -8.06 11.49
C LEU A 114 7.96 -8.27 12.13
N GLY A 115 8.61 -7.21 12.59
CA GLY A 115 9.94 -7.24 13.21
C GLY A 115 9.89 -7.30 14.73
N GLU A 116 10.93 -6.75 15.36
CA GLU A 116 11.03 -6.68 16.82
C GLU A 116 9.94 -5.75 17.39
N PRO A 117 9.04 -6.24 18.27
CA PRO A 117 7.89 -5.47 18.74
C PRO A 117 8.27 -4.15 19.43
N GLU A 118 9.43 -4.11 20.08
CA GLU A 118 9.94 -2.94 20.79
C GLU A 118 10.33 -1.79 19.84
N LEU A 119 10.52 -2.07 18.56
CA LEU A 119 10.85 -1.10 17.52
C LEU A 119 9.60 -0.64 16.74
N ALA A 120 8.42 -1.14 17.06
CA ALA A 120 7.16 -0.83 16.38
C ALA A 120 6.68 0.59 16.72
N ASP A 121 7.23 1.58 16.03
CA ASP A 121 6.84 2.98 16.18
C ASP A 121 5.78 3.34 15.11
N PRO A 122 4.53 3.67 15.49
CA PRO A 122 3.48 4.07 14.53
C PRO A 122 3.81 5.33 13.71
N ASP A 123 4.75 6.17 14.15
CA ASP A 123 5.18 7.33 13.41
C ASP A 123 6.05 6.99 12.19
N LEU A 124 6.45 5.72 12.05
CA LEU A 124 7.08 5.18 10.84
C LEU A 124 6.06 4.84 9.73
N ILE A 125 4.76 4.86 10.01
CA ILE A 125 3.71 4.76 9.01
C ILE A 125 3.68 6.08 8.23
N PRO A 126 3.72 6.07 6.88
CA PRO A 126 3.62 7.29 6.09
C PRO A 126 2.36 8.09 6.40
N GLU A 127 2.46 9.39 6.31
CA GLU A 127 1.36 10.31 6.62
C GLU A 127 0.39 10.40 5.43
N TYR A 128 -0.71 9.65 5.51
CA TYR A 128 -1.82 9.67 4.54
C TYR A 128 -3.03 10.47 5.09
N ASP A 129 -2.76 11.56 5.80
CA ASP A 129 -3.74 12.43 6.48
C ASP A 129 -4.87 12.91 5.57
N PHE A 130 -4.57 13.05 4.28
CA PHE A 130 -5.55 13.43 3.26
C PHE A 130 -6.66 12.38 3.05
N MET A 131 -6.48 11.13 3.51
CA MET A 131 -7.52 10.10 3.43
C MET A 131 -8.67 10.35 4.43
N ASP A 132 -8.38 11.00 5.55
CA ASP A 132 -9.35 11.31 6.62
C ASP A 132 -9.68 12.80 6.70
N SER A 133 -9.08 13.62 5.84
CA SER A 133 -9.28 15.06 5.82
C SER A 133 -10.61 15.46 5.19
N PRO A 134 -11.39 16.38 5.80
CA PRO A 134 -12.63 16.90 5.19
C PRO A 134 -12.37 17.75 3.93
N ASP A 135 -11.14 18.17 3.69
CA ASP A 135 -10.75 18.95 2.51
C ASP A 135 -10.51 18.07 1.27
N TRP A 136 -10.62 16.76 1.42
CA TRP A 136 -10.43 15.77 0.37
C TRP A 136 -11.59 14.79 0.30
N ALA A 137 -12.07 14.50 -0.91
CA ALA A 137 -12.98 13.39 -1.12
C ALA A 137 -12.15 12.10 -1.33
N CYS A 138 -12.37 11.12 -0.49
CA CYS A 138 -11.68 9.83 -0.54
C CYS A 138 -12.46 8.82 -1.37
N ALA A 139 -11.74 8.07 -2.23
CA ALA A 139 -12.28 7.02 -3.08
C ALA A 139 -11.46 5.73 -2.87
N PRO A 140 -11.87 4.85 -1.92
CA PRO A 140 -11.17 3.59 -1.66
C PRO A 140 -11.03 2.74 -2.93
N GLY A 141 -9.82 2.32 -3.25
CA GLY A 141 -9.53 1.50 -4.43
C GLY A 141 -10.13 0.10 -4.32
N ASN A 142 -10.41 -0.52 -5.45
CA ASN A 142 -10.91 -1.90 -5.56
C ASN A 142 -12.07 -2.22 -4.59
N GLY A 143 -12.95 -1.23 -4.35
CA GLY A 143 -14.10 -1.41 -3.45
C GLY A 143 -13.71 -1.61 -1.97
N GLY A 144 -12.59 -1.06 -1.52
CA GLY A 144 -12.10 -1.23 -0.14
C GLY A 144 -11.49 -2.60 0.12
N LYS A 145 -10.88 -3.21 -0.89
CA LYS A 145 -10.13 -4.48 -0.81
C LYS A 145 -8.77 -4.31 -1.49
N PRO A 146 -7.74 -5.05 -1.05
CA PRO A 146 -6.48 -5.04 -1.76
C PRO A 146 -6.63 -5.61 -3.18
N LEU A 147 -5.81 -5.10 -4.09
CA LEU A 147 -5.68 -5.63 -5.45
C LEU A 147 -4.51 -6.64 -5.45
N PRO A 148 -4.76 -7.94 -5.69
CA PRO A 148 -3.69 -8.92 -5.78
C PRO A 148 -2.89 -8.72 -7.07
N ILE A 149 -1.58 -8.86 -6.98
CA ILE A 149 -0.65 -8.74 -8.13
C ILE A 149 0.34 -9.90 -8.05
N ALA A 150 0.43 -10.68 -9.14
CA ALA A 150 1.37 -11.79 -9.22
C ALA A 150 2.78 -11.31 -9.59
N CYS A 151 3.36 -10.44 -8.73
CA CYS A 151 4.74 -9.97 -8.87
C CYS A 151 5.37 -9.63 -7.52
N HIS A 152 6.72 -9.58 -7.51
CA HIS A 152 7.49 -9.07 -6.40
C HIS A 152 7.16 -7.58 -6.17
N TYR A 153 7.00 -7.18 -4.90
CA TYR A 153 6.59 -5.81 -4.54
C TYR A 153 7.54 -4.71 -5.05
N GLU A 154 8.83 -5.01 -5.23
CA GLU A 154 9.79 -4.03 -5.77
C GLU A 154 9.52 -3.68 -7.23
N LEU A 155 8.90 -4.56 -8.03
CA LEU A 155 8.48 -4.20 -9.39
C LEU A 155 7.38 -3.13 -9.36
N SER A 156 6.49 -3.17 -8.37
CA SER A 156 5.52 -2.09 -8.15
C SER A 156 6.20 -0.78 -7.74
N ASN A 157 7.22 -0.83 -6.88
CA ASN A 157 8.02 0.36 -6.54
C ASN A 157 8.68 0.97 -7.78
N ASP A 158 9.25 0.13 -8.63
CA ASP A 158 9.90 0.56 -9.86
C ASP A 158 8.92 1.26 -10.80
N ASN A 159 7.72 0.68 -10.97
CA ASN A 159 6.64 1.27 -11.78
C ASN A 159 6.20 2.63 -11.20
N LEU A 160 5.95 2.71 -9.90
CA LEU A 160 5.49 3.95 -9.25
C LEU A 160 6.56 5.06 -9.18
N LEU A 161 7.85 4.72 -9.33
CA LEU A 161 8.97 5.66 -9.43
C LEU A 161 9.39 5.94 -10.88
N ASP A 162 8.68 5.42 -11.87
CA ASP A 162 8.90 5.73 -13.28
C ASP A 162 7.74 6.55 -13.85
N LEU A 163 7.92 7.85 -14.05
CA LEU A 163 6.93 8.70 -14.72
C LEU A 163 6.98 8.60 -16.25
N SER A 164 7.92 7.84 -16.82
CA SER A 164 8.06 7.74 -18.28
C SER A 164 7.09 6.72 -18.89
N HIS A 165 6.74 5.66 -18.15
CA HIS A 165 5.78 4.66 -18.61
C HIS A 165 4.38 5.23 -18.86
N VAL A 166 4.00 6.31 -18.16
CA VAL A 166 2.66 6.93 -18.22
C VAL A 166 2.21 7.23 -19.67
N VAL A 167 3.11 7.70 -20.50
CA VAL A 167 2.78 8.05 -21.91
C VAL A 167 2.62 6.83 -22.82
N TYR A 168 3.04 5.66 -22.38
CA TYR A 168 2.97 4.41 -23.15
C TYR A 168 1.89 3.46 -22.59
N VAL A 169 1.78 3.32 -21.29
CA VAL A 169 0.84 2.41 -20.62
C VAL A 169 -0.52 3.09 -20.45
N HIS A 170 -0.56 4.37 -20.02
CA HIS A 170 -1.78 5.11 -19.67
C HIS A 170 -2.15 6.16 -20.71
N GLN A 171 -2.09 5.82 -21.99
CA GLN A 171 -2.28 6.77 -23.10
C GLN A 171 -3.65 7.47 -23.08
N SER A 172 -4.69 6.75 -22.67
CA SER A 172 -6.08 7.24 -22.70
C SER A 172 -6.50 8.03 -21.45
N SER A 173 -5.71 8.00 -20.37
CA SER A 173 -6.12 8.54 -19.07
C SER A 173 -5.16 9.60 -18.51
N LEU A 174 -3.88 9.28 -18.41
CA LEU A 174 -2.89 10.09 -17.70
C LEU A 174 -1.88 10.80 -18.58
N ALA A 175 -1.73 10.38 -19.83
CA ALA A 175 -0.76 10.95 -20.75
C ALA A 175 -1.12 12.41 -21.13
N SER A 176 -0.11 13.24 -21.35
CA SER A 176 -0.22 14.55 -22.00
C SER A 176 0.86 14.66 -23.07
N ALA A 177 0.53 15.27 -24.20
CA ALA A 177 1.51 15.53 -25.24
C ALA A 177 2.67 16.41 -24.69
N GLY A 178 3.91 16.07 -25.03
CA GLY A 178 5.10 16.80 -24.60
C GLY A 178 5.51 16.59 -23.13
N LEU A 179 4.84 15.71 -22.36
CA LEU A 179 5.17 15.49 -20.95
C LEU A 179 6.61 14.98 -20.75
N THR A 180 7.11 14.17 -21.68
CA THR A 180 8.46 13.59 -21.64
C THR A 180 9.57 14.61 -21.93
N ASP A 181 9.25 15.77 -22.47
CA ASP A 181 10.23 16.83 -22.78
C ASP A 181 10.73 17.56 -21.51
N PHE A 182 10.04 17.33 -20.37
CA PHE A 182 10.37 17.93 -19.09
C PHE A 182 11.13 16.95 -18.20
N PRO A 183 12.24 17.39 -17.56
CA PRO A 183 13.08 16.52 -16.75
C PRO A 183 12.36 16.05 -15.47
N VAL A 184 12.79 14.88 -14.95
CA VAL A 184 12.44 14.39 -13.62
C VAL A 184 13.53 14.82 -12.65
N GLU A 185 13.13 15.45 -11.55
CA GLU A 185 13.99 15.75 -10.41
C GLU A 185 13.88 14.59 -9.40
N THR A 186 15.02 14.14 -8.86
CA THR A 186 15.07 13.05 -7.86
C THR A 186 15.70 13.55 -6.58
N GLU A 187 15.00 13.40 -5.47
CA GLU A 187 15.50 13.69 -4.12
C GLU A 187 15.59 12.37 -3.33
N ARG A 188 16.69 12.21 -2.57
CA ARG A 188 17.00 11.00 -1.82
C ARG A 188 17.06 11.33 -0.34
N PHE A 189 16.33 10.55 0.46
CA PHE A 189 16.33 10.64 1.91
C PHE A 189 16.83 9.32 2.51
N GLU A 190 16.86 9.23 3.82
CA GLU A 190 17.40 8.05 4.50
C GLU A 190 16.57 6.78 4.22
N ASP A 191 15.23 6.90 4.26
CA ASP A 191 14.27 5.78 4.15
C ASP A 191 13.27 5.93 3.01
N ARG A 192 13.43 6.96 2.17
CA ARG A 192 12.52 7.25 1.07
C ARG A 192 13.21 7.93 -0.11
N VAL A 193 12.53 7.87 -1.24
CA VAL A 193 12.93 8.58 -2.47
C VAL A 193 11.72 9.36 -2.98
N GLN A 194 11.96 10.60 -3.37
CA GLN A 194 10.98 11.43 -4.05
C GLN A 194 11.42 11.72 -5.47
N MET A 195 10.49 11.61 -6.40
CA MET A 195 10.67 12.13 -7.74
C MET A 195 9.58 13.14 -8.07
N THR A 196 9.94 14.17 -8.85
CA THR A 196 9.01 15.23 -9.24
C THR A 196 9.26 15.63 -10.68
N ARG A 197 8.17 15.80 -11.45
CA ARG A 197 8.19 16.42 -12.78
C ARG A 197 7.28 17.64 -12.79
N TRP A 198 7.77 18.74 -13.33
CA TRP A 198 7.00 19.92 -13.69
C TRP A 198 7.00 20.09 -15.21
N ALA A 199 5.82 20.23 -15.80
CA ALA A 199 5.63 20.51 -17.20
C ALA A 199 4.83 21.80 -17.35
N TYR A 200 5.28 22.70 -18.24
CA TYR A 200 4.74 24.04 -18.34
C TYR A 200 4.08 24.28 -19.69
N GLY A 201 2.87 24.88 -19.65
CA GLY A 201 2.13 25.25 -20.85
C GLY A 201 1.73 24.07 -21.75
N ILE A 202 1.52 22.89 -21.16
CA ILE A 202 1.13 21.67 -21.87
C ILE A 202 -0.40 21.51 -21.94
N GLU A 203 -0.88 20.65 -22.82
CA GLU A 203 -2.28 20.24 -22.82
C GLU A 203 -2.63 19.54 -21.50
N PRO A 204 -3.81 19.82 -20.93
CA PRO A 204 -4.23 19.14 -19.69
C PRO A 204 -4.40 17.65 -19.95
N PRO A 205 -4.06 16.79 -18.93
CA PRO A 205 -4.30 15.35 -19.07
C PRO A 205 -5.81 15.04 -19.12
N PRO A 206 -6.23 13.98 -19.83
CA PRO A 206 -7.64 13.63 -20.02
C PRO A 206 -8.45 13.61 -18.72
N ILE A 207 -7.88 13.14 -17.59
CA ILE A 207 -8.58 13.10 -16.31
C ILE A 207 -8.98 14.49 -15.78
N PHE A 208 -8.17 15.54 -15.98
CA PHE A 208 -8.52 16.90 -15.56
C PHE A 208 -9.48 17.58 -16.54
N VAL A 209 -9.43 17.22 -17.83
CA VAL A 209 -10.47 17.62 -18.80
C VAL A 209 -11.81 17.05 -18.37
N GLU A 210 -11.85 15.76 -18.07
CA GLU A 210 -13.09 15.05 -17.74
C GLU A 210 -13.65 15.43 -16.37
N TYR A 211 -12.80 15.50 -15.33
CA TYR A 211 -13.25 15.73 -13.98
C TYR A 211 -13.45 17.21 -13.62
N CYS A 212 -12.73 18.10 -14.29
CA CYS A 212 -12.72 19.53 -13.94
C CYS A 212 -13.14 20.44 -15.11
N GLY A 213 -13.32 19.90 -16.33
CA GLY A 213 -13.63 20.70 -17.51
C GLY A 213 -12.49 21.62 -17.97
N ILE A 214 -11.24 21.34 -17.59
CA ILE A 214 -10.07 22.15 -17.93
C ILE A 214 -9.64 21.79 -19.34
N THR A 215 -9.72 22.78 -20.27
CA THR A 215 -9.38 22.62 -21.70
C THR A 215 -8.23 23.51 -22.14
N ASP A 216 -7.94 24.55 -21.39
CA ASP A 216 -6.82 25.46 -21.69
C ASP A 216 -5.48 24.85 -21.25
N PRO A 217 -4.35 25.27 -21.85
CA PRO A 217 -3.03 24.83 -21.43
C PRO A 217 -2.76 25.04 -19.95
N VAL A 218 -1.99 24.13 -19.35
CA VAL A 218 -1.73 24.09 -17.91
C VAL A 218 -0.23 23.99 -17.59
N ASP A 219 0.12 24.43 -16.38
CA ASP A 219 1.35 24.03 -15.71
C ASP A 219 0.98 22.83 -14.80
N ARG A 220 1.61 21.69 -15.03
CA ARG A 220 1.29 20.42 -14.37
C ARG A 220 2.44 19.95 -13.50
N TRP A 221 2.12 19.48 -12.29
CA TRP A 221 3.08 18.71 -11.49
C TRP A 221 2.66 17.25 -11.38
N GLN A 222 3.67 16.39 -11.27
CA GLN A 222 3.57 15.00 -10.87
C GLN A 222 4.69 14.74 -9.87
N SER A 223 4.35 14.22 -8.71
CA SER A 223 5.30 13.82 -7.68
C SER A 223 4.94 12.44 -7.17
N SER A 224 5.95 11.59 -7.01
CA SER A 224 5.83 10.31 -6.30
C SER A 224 6.87 10.27 -5.19
N VAL A 225 6.43 9.94 -3.99
CA VAL A 225 7.30 9.70 -2.83
C VAL A 225 7.11 8.26 -2.41
N ILE A 226 8.18 7.46 -2.47
CA ILE A 226 8.14 6.09 -1.95
C ILE A 226 9.01 5.99 -0.69
N SER A 227 8.38 5.56 0.39
CA SER A 227 9.02 5.18 1.66
C SER A 227 9.12 3.66 1.76
N SER A 228 10.22 3.19 2.38
CA SER A 228 10.45 1.75 2.58
C SER A 228 9.35 1.11 3.45
N PRO A 229 8.92 -0.12 3.13
CA PRO A 229 9.40 -0.96 2.04
C PRO A 229 8.76 -0.63 0.68
N ALA A 230 7.50 -0.18 0.65
CA ALA A 230 6.74 0.05 -0.57
C ALA A 230 5.48 0.91 -0.34
N HIS A 231 5.65 2.04 0.31
CA HIS A 231 4.57 2.98 0.60
C HIS A 231 4.71 4.22 -0.27
N CYS A 232 3.76 4.47 -1.14
CA CYS A 232 3.81 5.55 -2.11
C CYS A 232 2.73 6.60 -1.86
N ILE A 233 3.09 7.86 -2.03
CA ILE A 233 2.16 8.96 -2.20
C ILE A 233 2.41 9.55 -3.58
N VAL A 234 1.41 9.46 -4.45
CA VAL A 234 1.40 10.18 -5.72
C VAL A 234 0.60 11.47 -5.54
N ASP A 235 1.17 12.60 -5.93
CA ASP A 235 0.54 13.92 -5.88
C ASP A 235 0.61 14.56 -7.27
N VAL A 236 -0.54 14.76 -7.89
CA VAL A 236 -0.67 15.33 -9.24
C VAL A 236 -1.68 16.45 -9.25
N GLY A 237 -1.42 17.48 -10.06
CA GLY A 237 -2.37 18.57 -10.21
C GLY A 237 -1.97 19.53 -11.31
N VAL A 238 -2.82 20.52 -11.52
CA VAL A 238 -2.70 21.48 -12.60
C VAL A 238 -2.96 22.92 -12.11
N LEU A 239 -2.24 23.85 -12.70
CA LEU A 239 -2.43 25.29 -12.57
C LEU A 239 -2.63 25.88 -13.97
N PRO A 240 -3.23 27.08 -14.13
CA PRO A 240 -3.24 27.78 -15.41
C PRO A 240 -1.82 27.97 -15.95
N ALA A 241 -1.64 27.82 -17.26
CA ALA A 241 -0.32 28.00 -17.89
C ALA A 241 0.30 29.37 -17.55
N GLY A 242 1.57 29.35 -17.19
CA GLY A 242 2.33 30.53 -16.77
C GLY A 242 2.22 30.87 -15.29
N ALA A 243 1.44 30.15 -14.49
CA ALA A 243 1.39 30.37 -13.04
C ALA A 243 2.71 29.93 -12.35
N GLY A 244 3.35 28.89 -12.86
CA GLY A 244 4.63 28.40 -12.38
C GLY A 244 4.58 27.68 -11.04
N ARG A 245 5.70 27.02 -10.71
CA ARG A 245 5.85 26.16 -9.50
C ARG A 245 5.54 26.92 -8.18
N ALA A 246 5.89 28.20 -8.10
CA ALA A 246 5.69 29.01 -6.89
C ALA A 246 4.20 29.28 -6.55
N ALA A 247 3.29 29.11 -7.50
CA ALA A 247 1.86 29.26 -7.27
C ALA A 247 1.23 28.04 -6.57
N ARG A 248 1.90 26.88 -6.58
CA ARG A 248 1.41 25.67 -5.88
C ARG A 248 1.30 25.94 -4.37
N GLY A 249 0.14 25.65 -3.80
CA GLY A 249 -0.17 25.91 -2.40
C GLY A 249 -0.63 27.35 -2.10
N ASN A 250 -0.43 28.30 -3.03
CA ASN A 250 -0.85 29.70 -2.86
C ASN A 250 -2.10 30.05 -3.70
N ALA A 251 -2.49 29.18 -4.62
CA ALA A 251 -3.69 29.35 -5.44
C ALA A 251 -4.51 28.05 -5.41
N PRO A 252 -5.86 28.15 -5.51
CA PRO A 252 -6.68 26.96 -5.72
C PRO A 252 -6.23 26.21 -6.97
N ALA A 253 -5.94 24.93 -6.81
CA ALA A 253 -5.48 24.08 -7.90
C ALA A 253 -6.14 22.70 -7.76
N PRO A 254 -6.88 22.25 -8.79
CA PRO A 254 -7.38 20.88 -8.80
C PRO A 254 -6.21 19.90 -8.70
N SER A 255 -6.29 19.02 -7.72
CA SER A 255 -5.27 18.01 -7.50
C SER A 255 -5.85 16.70 -7.01
N LEU A 256 -5.11 15.64 -7.29
CA LEU A 256 -5.36 14.29 -6.83
C LEU A 256 -4.16 13.84 -6.00
N ARG A 257 -4.43 13.18 -4.88
CA ARG A 257 -3.42 12.41 -4.15
C ARG A 257 -3.83 10.96 -4.12
N VAL A 258 -2.88 10.08 -4.32
CA VAL A 258 -3.10 8.63 -4.25
C VAL A 258 -2.19 8.06 -3.18
N ALA A 259 -2.81 7.50 -2.14
CA ALA A 259 -2.13 6.66 -1.18
C ALA A 259 -2.01 5.25 -1.76
N ILE A 260 -0.81 4.67 -1.74
CA ILE A 260 -0.56 3.32 -2.23
C ILE A 260 0.36 2.61 -1.24
N SER A 261 0.06 1.35 -0.94
CA SER A 261 0.95 0.46 -0.19
C SER A 261 0.95 -0.91 -0.87
N THR A 262 2.12 -1.34 -1.35
CA THR A 262 2.27 -2.67 -1.95
C THR A 262 2.89 -3.61 -0.94
N THR A 263 2.07 -4.46 -0.36
CA THR A 263 2.47 -5.41 0.68
C THR A 263 2.88 -6.73 0.05
N PRO A 264 4.11 -7.21 0.22
CA PRO A 264 4.51 -8.52 -0.27
C PRO A 264 3.74 -9.64 0.44
N GLU A 265 3.22 -10.61 -0.29
CA GLU A 265 2.75 -11.88 0.26
C GLU A 265 3.89 -12.91 0.24
N THR A 266 4.49 -13.09 -0.93
CA THR A 266 5.62 -13.98 -1.21
C THR A 266 6.64 -13.27 -2.12
N GLU A 267 7.70 -13.96 -2.51
CA GLU A 267 8.67 -13.45 -3.49
C GLU A 267 8.03 -13.12 -4.87
N ASN A 268 6.87 -13.71 -5.20
CA ASN A 268 6.24 -13.58 -6.52
C ASN A 268 4.78 -13.11 -6.44
N SER A 269 4.31 -12.65 -5.27
CA SER A 269 2.97 -12.11 -5.12
C SER A 269 2.93 -10.98 -4.10
N SER A 270 2.07 -10.01 -4.34
CA SER A 270 1.86 -8.87 -3.47
C SER A 270 0.40 -8.40 -3.48
N LEU A 271 0.03 -7.64 -2.47
CA LEU A 271 -1.28 -7.00 -2.32
C LEU A 271 -1.10 -5.49 -2.41
N MET A 272 -1.74 -4.85 -3.37
CA MET A 272 -1.74 -3.39 -3.48
C MET A 272 -2.98 -2.81 -2.81
N PHE A 273 -2.77 -2.02 -1.77
CA PHE A 273 -3.76 -1.16 -1.15
C PHE A 273 -3.64 0.23 -1.78
N PHE A 274 -4.74 0.83 -2.21
CA PHE A 274 -4.69 2.17 -2.77
C PHE A 274 -5.98 2.96 -2.53
N CYS A 275 -5.84 4.26 -2.35
CA CYS A 275 -6.95 5.20 -2.19
C CYS A 275 -6.68 6.46 -3.00
N GLN A 276 -7.62 6.85 -3.84
CA GLN A 276 -7.56 8.12 -4.56
C GLN A 276 -8.30 9.18 -3.76
N THR A 277 -7.69 10.35 -3.66
CA THR A 277 -8.35 11.51 -3.06
C THR A 277 -8.29 12.70 -4.00
N ARG A 278 -9.25 13.61 -3.90
CA ARG A 278 -9.31 14.85 -4.66
C ARG A 278 -9.73 16.02 -3.79
N ASN A 279 -9.22 17.21 -4.09
CA ASN A 279 -9.55 18.46 -3.39
C ASN A 279 -10.61 19.32 -4.10
N PHE A 280 -11.29 18.79 -5.08
CA PHE A 280 -12.36 19.46 -5.85
C PHE A 280 -13.61 18.60 -5.87
N GLU A 281 -14.79 19.23 -6.08
CA GLU A 281 -16.09 18.51 -6.13
C GLU A 281 -16.27 17.49 -4.97
N ILE A 282 -15.85 17.87 -3.74
CA ILE A 282 -15.69 16.97 -2.58
C ILE A 282 -16.99 16.23 -2.26
N GLY A 283 -18.17 16.89 -2.34
CA GLY A 283 -19.48 16.28 -2.09
C GLY A 283 -20.08 15.50 -3.27
N ASN A 284 -19.38 15.39 -4.40
CA ASN A 284 -19.89 14.72 -5.59
C ASN A 284 -19.63 13.21 -5.55
N GLU A 285 -20.57 12.44 -4.98
CA GLU A 285 -20.46 10.99 -4.88
C GLU A 285 -20.42 10.26 -6.24
N ALA A 286 -21.09 10.81 -7.26
CA ALA A 286 -21.07 10.22 -8.58
C ALA A 286 -19.66 10.28 -9.18
N LEU A 287 -18.98 11.42 -8.99
CA LEU A 287 -17.58 11.59 -9.39
C LEU A 287 -16.66 10.68 -8.56
N THR A 288 -16.92 10.49 -7.25
CA THR A 288 -16.16 9.55 -6.42
C THR A 288 -16.22 8.13 -6.98
N ARG A 289 -17.41 7.62 -7.30
CA ARG A 289 -17.58 6.29 -7.91
C ARG A 289 -16.91 6.18 -9.28
N LYS A 290 -16.98 7.24 -10.07
CA LYS A 290 -16.29 7.26 -11.37
C LYS A 290 -14.77 7.16 -11.21
N ILE A 291 -14.18 7.97 -10.33
CA ILE A 291 -12.75 7.95 -10.03
C ILE A 291 -12.31 6.57 -9.52
N GLN A 292 -13.10 5.92 -8.66
CA GLN A 292 -12.81 4.54 -8.21
C GLN A 292 -12.66 3.58 -9.40
N THR A 293 -13.58 3.66 -10.34
CA THR A 293 -13.58 2.78 -11.53
C THR A 293 -12.41 3.09 -12.45
N ASP A 294 -12.18 4.38 -12.74
CA ASP A 294 -11.16 4.81 -13.69
C ASP A 294 -9.75 4.46 -13.17
N PHE A 295 -9.46 4.72 -11.89
CA PHE A 295 -8.17 4.38 -11.30
C PHE A 295 -7.96 2.88 -11.12
N LEU A 296 -9.01 2.11 -10.84
CA LEU A 296 -8.90 0.65 -10.87
C LEU A 296 -8.45 0.17 -12.26
N ASN A 297 -9.00 0.73 -13.33
CA ASN A 297 -8.60 0.39 -14.70
C ASN A 297 -7.13 0.80 -14.96
N VAL A 298 -6.70 1.98 -14.52
CA VAL A 298 -5.30 2.43 -14.61
C VAL A 298 -4.36 1.44 -13.92
N PHE A 299 -4.67 1.03 -12.68
CA PHE A 299 -3.83 0.04 -11.99
C PHE A 299 -3.87 -1.36 -12.63
N LEU A 300 -4.98 -1.76 -13.25
CA LEU A 300 -5.05 -3.02 -14.00
C LEU A 300 -4.18 -3.02 -15.27
N GLU A 301 -3.99 -1.84 -15.90
CA GLU A 301 -3.00 -1.68 -16.98
C GLU A 301 -1.58 -1.96 -16.46
N ASP A 302 -1.21 -1.39 -15.29
CA ASP A 302 0.08 -1.64 -14.65
C ASP A 302 0.26 -3.10 -14.22
N VAL A 303 -0.77 -3.70 -13.60
CA VAL A 303 -0.76 -5.13 -13.20
C VAL A 303 -0.39 -6.02 -14.38
N SER A 304 -0.97 -5.77 -15.54
CA SER A 304 -0.68 -6.55 -16.78
C SER A 304 0.81 -6.49 -17.14
N VAL A 305 1.45 -5.32 -17.01
CA VAL A 305 2.88 -5.13 -17.30
C VAL A 305 3.74 -5.81 -16.24
N LEU A 306 3.43 -5.60 -14.95
CA LEU A 306 4.19 -6.13 -13.81
C LEU A 306 4.19 -7.66 -13.77
N GLU A 307 3.03 -8.28 -13.99
CA GLU A 307 2.92 -9.75 -14.04
C GLU A 307 3.65 -10.35 -15.25
N ALA A 308 3.62 -9.67 -16.40
CA ALA A 308 4.40 -10.07 -17.56
C ALA A 308 5.92 -9.99 -17.29
N GLN A 309 6.39 -8.94 -16.60
CA GLN A 309 7.77 -8.81 -16.16
C GLN A 309 8.17 -9.94 -15.20
N GLN A 310 7.37 -10.18 -14.14
CA GLN A 310 7.62 -11.25 -13.18
C GLN A 310 7.74 -12.60 -13.87
N SER A 311 6.83 -12.91 -14.77
CA SER A 311 6.85 -14.15 -15.56
C SER A 311 8.17 -14.34 -16.34
N VAL A 312 8.84 -13.27 -16.77
CA VAL A 312 10.16 -13.35 -17.43
C VAL A 312 11.25 -13.52 -16.41
N TYR A 313 11.24 -12.80 -15.29
CA TYR A 313 12.21 -12.97 -14.20
C TYR A 313 12.22 -14.40 -13.67
N ASP A 314 11.04 -15.01 -13.46
CA ASP A 314 10.93 -16.40 -13.00
C ASP A 314 11.58 -17.41 -13.96
N ARG A 315 11.42 -17.20 -15.28
CA ARG A 315 12.00 -18.09 -16.30
C ARG A 315 13.47 -17.80 -16.60
N ARG A 316 13.93 -16.59 -16.36
CA ARG A 316 15.27 -16.11 -16.72
C ARG A 316 15.84 -15.17 -15.66
N PRO A 317 16.05 -15.64 -14.41
CA PRO A 317 16.48 -14.79 -13.29
C PRO A 317 17.84 -14.11 -13.56
N ASP A 318 18.70 -14.72 -14.35
CA ASP A 318 20.04 -14.20 -14.67
C ASP A 318 20.09 -13.40 -15.99
N ALA A 319 18.93 -13.06 -16.58
CA ALA A 319 18.91 -12.27 -17.81
C ALA A 319 19.44 -10.85 -17.52
N PRO A 320 20.42 -10.35 -18.30
CA PRO A 320 20.95 -9.01 -18.07
C PRO A 320 19.88 -7.95 -18.37
N THR A 321 19.81 -6.95 -17.52
CA THR A 321 19.00 -5.75 -17.72
C THR A 321 19.93 -4.54 -17.93
N VAL A 322 19.39 -3.47 -18.51
CA VAL A 322 20.13 -2.23 -18.77
C VAL A 322 19.38 -1.07 -18.13
N ASP A 323 20.07 -0.34 -17.29
CA ASP A 323 19.52 0.89 -16.69
C ASP A 323 19.54 2.04 -17.72
N ILE A 324 18.49 2.86 -17.70
CA ILE A 324 18.38 4.06 -18.51
C ILE A 324 18.24 5.30 -17.58
N ASN A 325 18.34 6.49 -18.15
CA ASN A 325 18.41 7.71 -17.32
C ASN A 325 17.22 7.92 -16.38
N VAL A 326 16.04 7.44 -16.75
CA VAL A 326 14.83 7.56 -15.93
C VAL A 326 14.79 6.63 -14.72
N ASP A 327 15.68 5.63 -14.64
CA ASP A 327 15.73 4.64 -13.55
C ASP A 327 16.43 5.16 -12.28
N SER A 328 16.95 6.38 -12.29
CA SER A 328 17.67 6.96 -11.14
C SER A 328 16.88 6.89 -9.82
N PRO A 329 15.55 7.21 -9.76
CA PRO A 329 14.77 7.07 -8.54
C PRO A 329 14.60 5.61 -8.10
N THR A 330 14.36 4.72 -9.04
CA THR A 330 14.21 3.27 -8.83
C THR A 330 15.47 2.65 -8.23
N ILE A 331 16.63 2.91 -8.84
CA ILE A 331 17.94 2.47 -8.33
C ILE A 331 18.17 2.99 -6.92
N ALA A 332 17.80 4.24 -6.64
CA ALA A 332 17.93 4.83 -5.31
C ALA A 332 17.06 4.12 -4.28
N MET A 333 15.81 3.78 -4.61
CA MET A 333 14.89 3.10 -3.70
C MET A 333 15.31 1.64 -3.43
N ARG A 334 15.77 0.93 -4.44
CA ARG A 334 16.37 -0.41 -4.29
C ARG A 334 17.59 -0.39 -3.37
N ALA A 335 18.43 0.67 -3.44
CA ALA A 335 19.55 0.84 -2.54
C ALA A 335 19.13 1.11 -1.09
N VAL A 336 18.03 1.87 -0.88
CA VAL A 336 17.43 2.07 0.46
C VAL A 336 16.97 0.74 1.05
N ASN A 337 16.16 -0.02 0.31
CA ASN A 337 15.63 -1.30 0.80
C ASN A 337 16.76 -2.32 1.07
N ARG A 338 17.77 -2.39 0.19
CA ARG A 338 18.94 -3.27 0.41
C ARG A 338 19.67 -2.92 1.70
N ARG A 339 19.97 -1.64 1.94
CA ARG A 339 20.64 -1.20 3.17
C ARG A 339 19.86 -1.58 4.42
N LEU A 340 18.53 -1.45 4.40
CA LEU A 340 17.68 -1.83 5.52
C LEU A 340 17.68 -3.33 5.76
N LEU A 341 17.61 -4.14 4.71
CA LEU A 341 17.75 -5.60 4.79
C LEU A 341 19.12 -6.01 5.36
N GLU A 342 20.20 -5.37 4.90
CA GLU A 342 21.56 -5.64 5.41
C GLU A 342 21.69 -5.27 6.88
N ALA A 343 21.06 -4.17 7.32
CA ALA A 343 21.07 -3.76 8.73
C ALA A 343 20.34 -4.76 9.63
N GLU A 344 19.23 -5.34 9.19
CA GLU A 344 18.52 -6.40 9.92
C GLU A 344 19.31 -7.71 9.93
N GLY A 345 19.96 -8.08 8.83
CA GLY A 345 20.79 -9.29 8.74
C GLY A 345 22.10 -9.22 9.53
N ALA A 346 22.60 -8.03 9.86
CA ALA A 346 23.79 -7.84 10.69
C ALA A 346 23.50 -7.92 12.19
N GLY A 347 22.24 -7.94 12.59
CA GLY A 347 21.78 -8.03 13.99
C GLY A 347 21.50 -9.47 14.47
N VAL A 348 21.73 -10.50 13.61
CA VAL A 348 21.50 -11.92 13.93
C VAL A 348 22.80 -12.65 14.19
#